data_6199042e040e8aa301ae1e4d93e72e30
#
_entry.id   6199042e040e8aa301ae1e4d93e72e30
#
_cell.length_a   1.000
_cell.length_b   1.000
_cell.length_c   1.000
_cell.angle_alpha   90.00
_cell.angle_beta   90.00
_cell.angle_gamma   90.00
#
_symmetry.space_group_name_H-M   'P 1'
#
loop_
_entity.id
_entity.type
_entity.pdbx_description
1 polymer ?
#
loop_
_entity_poly.entity_id
_entity_poly.type
_entity_poly.pdbx_seq_one_letter_code
_entity_poly.pdbx_strand_id
1 'polypeptide(L)'
;MVCEIYQRTDNIQPHAARPESCQKRDWGYRFALDDYGEARAFCVDDTLHSLGTTPLANGKTQRRKNWQCTAQAHGITCQNADKHGFTLTRSQQRLF
;
A
#
# COMPACT_ATOMS: atom_id res chain seq x y z
N MET A 1 -9.47 2.60 1.01
CA MET A 1 -8.81 1.55 0.21
C MET A 1 -7.54 1.10 0.90
N VAL A 2 -7.30 -0.18 0.93
CA VAL A 2 -6.16 -0.78 1.63
C VAL A 2 -5.45 -1.73 0.67
N CYS A 3 -4.12 -1.70 0.68
CA CYS A 3 -3.29 -2.56 -0.14
C CYS A 3 -2.16 -3.14 0.70
N GLU A 4 -1.81 -4.41 0.44
CA GLU A 4 -0.68 -5.06 1.09
C GLU A 4 0.34 -5.53 0.07
N ILE A 5 1.61 -5.49 0.47
CA ILE A 5 2.70 -6.11 -0.26
C ILE A 5 3.41 -7.10 0.68
N TYR A 6 3.48 -8.37 0.27
CA TYR A 6 3.96 -9.45 1.13
C TYR A 6 5.45 -9.68 1.07
N GLN A 7 6.06 -9.45 -0.09
CA GLN A 7 7.49 -9.64 -0.30
C GLN A 7 8.12 -8.30 -0.63
N ARG A 8 8.94 -7.78 0.28
CA ARG A 8 9.58 -6.49 0.08
C ARG A 8 10.85 -6.33 0.90
N THR A 9 11.73 -5.46 0.42
CA THR A 9 12.77 -4.85 1.21
C THR A 9 12.18 -3.62 1.90
N ASP A 10 12.42 -3.45 3.19
CA ASP A 10 11.91 -2.30 3.95
C ASP A 10 12.56 -1.01 3.45
N ASN A 11 11.85 -0.26 2.63
CA ASN A 11 12.34 0.96 2.02
C ASN A 11 11.17 1.91 1.73
N ILE A 12 10.53 2.36 2.81
CA ILE A 12 9.40 3.29 2.72
C ILE A 12 9.97 4.69 2.50
N GLN A 13 9.48 5.38 1.46
CA GLN A 13 9.90 6.72 1.12
C GLN A 13 8.67 7.64 1.00
N PRO A 14 8.62 8.77 1.68
CA PRO A 14 9.59 9.25 2.67
C PRO A 14 9.76 8.29 3.84
N HIS A 15 10.92 8.32 4.47
CA HIS A 15 11.23 7.40 5.56
C HIS A 15 10.15 7.43 6.64
N ALA A 16 9.68 6.25 7.01
CA ALA A 16 8.71 6.05 8.08
C ALA A 16 9.25 5.01 9.04
N ALA A 17 9.65 5.45 10.23
CA ALA A 17 10.15 4.55 11.25
C ALA A 17 9.03 3.69 11.81
N ARG A 18 9.35 2.44 12.14
CA ARG A 18 8.39 1.53 12.80
C ARG A 18 7.98 2.11 14.15
N PRO A 19 6.68 2.38 14.36
CA PRO A 19 6.22 2.86 15.66
C PRO A 19 6.48 1.85 16.78
N GLU A 20 6.65 2.32 17.99
CA GLU A 20 6.85 1.45 19.14
C GLU A 20 5.69 0.45 19.31
N SER A 21 4.47 0.90 19.06
CA SER A 21 3.27 0.06 19.11
C SER A 21 3.27 -1.08 18.08
N CYS A 22 4.15 -1.02 17.08
CA CYS A 22 4.25 -2.02 16.01
C CYS A 22 5.48 -2.94 16.16
N GLN A 23 6.19 -2.93 17.27
CA GLN A 23 7.44 -3.69 17.42
C GLN A 23 7.24 -5.20 17.30
N LYS A 24 6.07 -5.70 17.68
CA LYS A 24 5.72 -7.12 17.61
C LYS A 24 4.68 -7.43 16.54
N ARG A 25 4.46 -6.50 15.60
CA ARG A 25 3.49 -6.62 14.53
C ARG A 25 4.16 -6.41 13.19
N ASP A 26 3.51 -6.88 12.14
CA ASP A 26 3.98 -6.61 10.78
C ASP A 26 3.82 -5.14 10.46
N TRP A 27 4.94 -4.49 10.15
CA TRP A 27 4.99 -3.07 9.83
C TRP A 27 5.39 -2.84 8.39
N GLY A 28 4.72 -1.89 7.75
CA GLY A 28 5.11 -1.45 6.42
C GLY A 28 4.74 -2.43 5.30
N TYR A 29 3.87 -3.38 5.57
CA TYR A 29 3.31 -4.29 4.58
C TYR A 29 1.92 -3.85 4.13
N ARG A 30 1.20 -3.10 4.95
CA ARG A 30 -0.14 -2.60 4.65
C ARG A 30 -0.11 -1.09 4.50
N PHE A 31 -0.78 -0.62 3.44
CA PHE A 31 -0.87 0.80 3.10
C PHE A 31 -2.33 1.15 2.89
N ALA A 32 -2.73 2.33 3.36
CA ALA A 32 -4.09 2.82 3.23
C ALA A 32 -4.12 4.12 2.45
N LEU A 33 -5.16 4.28 1.65
CA LEU A 33 -5.42 5.50 0.90
C LEU A 33 -6.91 5.80 0.99
N ASP A 34 -7.26 6.91 1.62
CA ASP A 34 -8.63 7.39 1.65
C ASP A 34 -8.95 8.14 0.36
N ASP A 35 -10.21 8.51 0.16
CA ASP A 35 -10.63 9.27 -1.02
C ASP A 35 -9.89 10.59 -1.14
N TYR A 36 -9.51 11.16 -0.02
CA TYR A 36 -8.76 12.42 0.09
C TYR A 36 -7.66 12.26 1.14
N GLY A 37 -6.62 13.08 1.01
CA GLY A 37 -5.54 13.09 1.99
C GLY A 37 -4.41 12.12 1.67
N GLU A 38 -3.38 12.14 2.51
CA GLU A 38 -2.14 11.39 2.29
C GLU A 38 -2.30 9.90 2.53
N ALA A 39 -1.54 9.11 1.76
CA ALA A 39 -1.41 7.69 1.99
C ALA A 39 -0.61 7.41 3.28
N ARG A 40 -0.90 6.28 3.92
CA ARG A 40 -0.28 5.91 5.18
C ARG A 40 0.15 4.44 5.16
N ALA A 41 1.29 4.18 5.83
CA ALA A 41 1.68 2.83 6.19
C ALA A 41 1.23 2.55 7.62
N PHE A 42 0.88 1.29 7.92
CA PHE A 42 0.54 0.91 9.29
C PHE A 42 0.82 -0.56 9.57
N CYS A 43 0.78 -0.93 10.84
CA CYS A 43 1.01 -2.30 11.26
C CYS A 43 -0.31 -3.06 11.42
N VAL A 44 -0.23 -4.38 11.28
CA VAL A 44 -1.41 -5.24 11.36
C VAL A 44 -1.07 -6.54 12.07
N ASP A 45 -2.07 -7.15 12.67
CA ASP A 45 -1.95 -8.47 13.28
C ASP A 45 -2.28 -9.59 12.27
N ASP A 46 -3.20 -9.31 11.34
CA ASP A 46 -3.61 -10.24 10.30
C ASP A 46 -3.39 -9.63 8.92
N THR A 47 -3.09 -10.47 7.93
CA THR A 47 -2.92 -10.02 6.56
C THR A 47 -4.25 -10.04 5.79
N LEU A 48 -4.36 -9.21 4.75
CA LEU A 48 -5.50 -9.26 3.83
C LEU A 48 -5.55 -10.59 3.07
N HIS A 49 -4.40 -11.24 2.90
CA HIS A 49 -4.32 -12.54 2.24
C HIS A 49 -5.17 -13.58 2.96
N SER A 50 -5.13 -13.61 4.29
CA SER A 50 -5.95 -14.53 5.09
C SER A 50 -7.44 -14.17 5.09
N LEU A 51 -7.79 -12.94 4.67
CA LEU A 51 -9.17 -12.47 4.54
C LEU A 51 -9.77 -12.74 3.16
N GLY A 52 -9.03 -13.39 2.26
CA GLY A 52 -9.53 -13.81 0.97
C GLY A 52 -9.64 -12.69 -0.07
N THR A 53 -8.84 -11.65 0.04
CA THR A 53 -8.82 -10.58 -0.96
C THR A 53 -8.27 -11.08 -2.29
N THR A 54 -8.75 -10.51 -3.40
CA THR A 54 -8.30 -10.86 -4.75
C THR A 54 -7.19 -9.92 -5.18
N PRO A 55 -6.01 -10.42 -5.58
CA PRO A 55 -4.96 -9.58 -6.14
C PRO A 55 -5.41 -8.92 -7.44
N LEU A 56 -4.95 -7.68 -7.67
CA LEU A 56 -5.15 -7.01 -8.94
C LEU A 56 -4.14 -7.54 -9.94
N ALA A 57 -4.62 -8.04 -11.08
CA ALA A 57 -3.76 -8.64 -12.09
C ALA A 57 -2.89 -7.57 -12.78
N ASN A 58 -1.67 -7.97 -13.16
CA ASN A 58 -0.74 -7.10 -13.90
C ASN A 58 -1.40 -6.49 -15.13
N GLY A 59 -1.22 -5.20 -15.32
CA GLY A 59 -1.79 -4.43 -16.42
C GLY A 59 -3.23 -3.99 -16.21
N LYS A 60 -3.85 -4.38 -15.11
CA LYS A 60 -5.24 -4.02 -14.81
C LYS A 60 -5.32 -2.77 -13.94
N THR A 61 -6.38 -2.01 -14.15
CA THR A 61 -6.69 -0.82 -13.37
C THR A 61 -8.03 -1.03 -12.66
N GLN A 62 -8.05 -0.74 -11.36
CA GLN A 62 -9.28 -0.70 -10.59
C GLN A 62 -9.59 0.75 -10.26
N ARG A 63 -10.80 1.21 -10.59
CA ARG A 63 -11.22 2.59 -10.35
C ARG A 63 -12.41 2.65 -9.42
N ARG A 64 -12.40 3.67 -8.59
CA ARG A 64 -13.56 4.12 -7.82
C ARG A 64 -13.73 5.62 -8.05
N LYS A 65 -14.78 6.20 -7.47
CA LYS A 65 -15.09 7.60 -7.68
C LYS A 65 -13.90 8.53 -7.38
N ASN A 66 -13.17 8.27 -6.29
CA ASN A 66 -12.15 9.18 -5.77
C ASN A 66 -10.75 8.56 -5.70
N TRP A 67 -10.55 7.34 -6.23
CA TRP A 67 -9.23 6.75 -6.31
C TRP A 67 -9.13 5.72 -7.42
N GLN A 68 -7.91 5.44 -7.85
CA GLN A 68 -7.65 4.36 -8.79
C GLN A 68 -6.32 3.68 -8.47
N CYS A 69 -6.23 2.40 -8.78
CA CYS A 69 -5.03 1.60 -8.66
C CYS A 69 -4.73 0.91 -9.99
N THR A 70 -3.45 0.92 -10.38
CA THR A 70 -2.98 0.22 -11.58
C THR A 70 -1.88 -0.74 -11.18
N ALA A 71 -2.06 -2.03 -11.48
CA ALA A 71 -1.06 -3.04 -11.25
C ALA A 71 -0.08 -3.09 -12.42
N GLN A 72 1.20 -3.20 -12.12
CA GLN A 72 2.30 -3.26 -13.09
C GLN A 72 3.16 -4.49 -12.83
N ALA A 73 4.09 -4.78 -13.74
CA ALA A 73 4.96 -5.95 -13.59
C ALA A 73 5.73 -5.98 -12.28
N HIS A 74 6.08 -4.83 -11.72
CA HIS A 74 6.94 -4.72 -10.54
C HIS A 74 6.22 -4.20 -9.31
N GLY A 75 4.93 -3.94 -9.38
CA GLY A 75 4.20 -3.41 -8.25
C GLY A 75 2.86 -2.80 -8.60
N ILE A 76 2.37 -1.95 -7.72
CA ILE A 76 1.08 -1.29 -7.88
C ILE A 76 1.20 0.19 -7.54
N THR A 77 0.51 1.03 -8.30
CA THR A 77 0.38 2.46 -8.02
C THR A 77 -1.07 2.80 -7.79
N CYS A 78 -1.36 3.46 -6.67
CA CYS A 78 -2.70 3.94 -6.33
C CYS A 78 -2.65 5.45 -6.08
N GLN A 79 -3.68 6.16 -6.52
CA GLN A 79 -3.77 7.61 -6.37
C GLN A 79 -5.22 8.02 -6.12
N ASN A 80 -5.42 9.00 -5.24
CA ASN A 80 -6.74 9.52 -4.91
C ASN A 80 -7.04 10.89 -5.59
N ALA A 81 -8.17 11.48 -5.24
CA ALA A 81 -8.63 12.74 -5.80
C ALA A 81 -7.70 13.91 -5.48
N ASP A 82 -6.97 13.86 -4.36
CA ASP A 82 -5.99 14.88 -3.98
C ASP A 82 -4.61 14.63 -4.62
N LYS A 83 -4.48 13.62 -5.47
CA LYS A 83 -3.22 13.20 -6.09
C LYS A 83 -2.20 12.68 -5.09
N HIS A 84 -2.62 12.30 -3.90
CA HIS A 84 -1.84 11.51 -2.96
C HIS A 84 -1.99 10.02 -3.27
N GLY A 85 -1.01 9.25 -2.88
CA GLY A 85 -1.07 7.82 -3.10
C GLY A 85 0.21 7.10 -2.74
N PHE A 86 0.40 5.95 -3.37
CA PHE A 86 1.61 5.15 -3.16
C PHE A 86 1.95 4.34 -4.41
N THR A 87 3.23 4.05 -4.54
CA THR A 87 3.75 3.05 -5.46
C THR A 87 4.48 2.01 -4.64
N LEU A 88 3.99 0.78 -4.68
CA LEU A 88 4.53 -0.34 -3.90
C LEU A 88 5.25 -1.30 -4.82
N THR A 89 6.55 -1.45 -4.62
CA THR A 89 7.37 -2.46 -5.28
C THR A 89 8.14 -3.25 -4.22
N ARG A 90 8.77 -4.34 -4.61
CA ARG A 90 9.60 -5.11 -3.67
C ARG A 90 10.73 -4.29 -3.08
N SER A 91 11.36 -3.45 -3.90
CA SER A 91 12.56 -2.71 -3.51
C SER A 91 12.26 -1.37 -2.88
N GLN A 92 11.05 -0.82 -3.07
CA GLN A 92 10.70 0.49 -2.57
C GLN A 92 9.19 0.62 -2.39
N GLN A 93 8.79 1.30 -1.32
CA GLN A 93 7.40 1.65 -1.04
C GLN A 93 7.32 3.16 -0.95
N ARG A 94 6.92 3.79 -2.04
CA ARG A 94 6.91 5.25 -2.16
C ARG A 94 5.52 5.81 -1.87
N LEU A 95 5.45 6.73 -0.92
CA LEU A 95 4.25 7.52 -0.61
C LEU A 95 4.40 8.91 -1.20
N PHE A 96 3.33 9.41 -1.80
CA PHE A 96 3.38 10.74 -2.43
C PHE A 96 2.09 11.53 -2.24
#